data_bbd11a5ba8a4334158758980ca99cc15
#
_entry.id   bbd11a5ba8a4334158758980ca99cc15
#
_cell.length_a   1.000
_cell.length_b   1.000
_cell.length_c   1.000
_cell.angle_alpha   90.00
_cell.angle_beta   90.00
_cell.angle_gamma   90.00
#
_symmetry.space_group_name_H-M   'P 1'
#
loop_
_entity.id
_entity.type
_entity.pdbx_description
1 polymer ?
#
loop_
_entity_poly.entity_id
_entity_poly.type
_entity_poly.pdbx_seq_one_letter_code
_entity_poly.pdbx_strand_id
1 'polypeptide(L)' 'MRMDNKTIVVYSKPNCMQCNFTKKYLDDKGVEYVTKDIFESEAALEEVKELGFSSVPVITIEGQEAFNGFRPDLLDQLV' A
#
# COMPACT_ATOMS: atom_id res chain seq x y z
N MET A 1 -0.53 13.78 -20.42
CA MET A 1 -0.06 12.86 -19.95
C MET A 1 0.44 13.06 -18.70
N ARG A 2 0.50 12.25 -17.92
CA ARG A 2 0.83 12.36 -16.75
C ARG A 2 2.02 11.78 -16.54
N MET A 3 2.86 12.24 -16.05
CA MET A 3 3.97 11.66 -15.86
C MET A 3 4.13 11.14 -14.59
N ASP A 4 3.26 11.26 -13.77
CA ASP A 4 3.45 10.76 -12.47
C ASP A 4 2.69 9.52 -12.28
N ASN A 5 2.73 8.61 -13.22
CA ASN A 5 2.10 7.34 -13.06
C ASN A 5 2.91 6.45 -12.21
N LYS A 6 3.02 6.73 -10.95
CA LYS A 6 3.78 5.90 -10.03
C LYS A 6 2.97 4.66 -9.69
N THR A 7 3.65 3.54 -9.60
CA THR A 7 3.00 2.30 -9.21
C THR A 7 2.87 2.28 -7.69
N ILE A 8 1.66 2.18 -7.22
CA ILE A 8 1.36 2.12 -5.80
C ILE A 8 0.83 0.74 -5.49
N VAL A 9 1.45 0.06 -4.55
CA VAL A 9 1.02 -1.27 -4.15
C VAL A 9 0.68 -1.24 -2.67
N VAL A 10 -0.49 -1.77 -2.33
CA VAL A 10 -0.94 -1.85 -0.95
C VAL A 10 -0.97 -3.33 -0.58
N TYR A 11 -0.11 -3.73 0.34
CA TYR A 11 -0.08 -5.11 0.82
C TYR A 11 -1.04 -5.20 1.99
N SER A 12 -1.93 -6.18 1.95
CA SER A 12 -2.98 -6.30 2.96
C SER A 12 -3.23 -7.74 3.33
N LYS A 13 -4.17 -7.96 4.24
CA LYS A 13 -4.59 -9.28 4.64
C LYS A 13 -6.08 -9.21 4.98
N PRO A 14 -6.76 -10.37 5.10
CA PRO A 14 -8.16 -10.36 5.47
C PRO A 14 -8.34 -9.81 6.89
N ASN A 15 -9.46 -9.17 7.12
CA ASN A 15 -9.82 -8.63 8.44
C ASN A 15 -8.82 -7.59 8.95
N CYS A 16 -8.26 -6.82 8.06
CA CYS A 16 -7.33 -5.76 8.45
C CYS A 16 -8.06 -4.43 8.30
N MET A 17 -8.39 -3.82 9.44
CA MET A 17 -9.15 -2.59 9.41
C MET A 17 -8.34 -1.44 8.84
N GLN A 18 -7.06 -1.34 9.21
CA GLN A 18 -6.22 -0.27 8.69
C GLN A 18 -5.97 -0.44 7.21
N CYS A 19 -5.92 -1.67 6.73
CA CYS A 19 -5.78 -1.91 5.30
C CYS A 19 -7.00 -1.36 4.57
N ASN A 20 -8.18 -1.58 5.13
CA ASN A 20 -9.40 -1.10 4.53
C ASN A 20 -9.46 0.42 4.55
N PHE A 21 -9.01 1.04 5.62
CA PHE A 21 -8.96 2.50 5.70
C PHE A 21 -8.03 3.07 4.63
N THR A 22 -6.89 2.42 4.42
CA THR A 22 -5.93 2.88 3.43
C THR A 22 -6.53 2.80 2.04
N LYS A 23 -7.18 1.67 1.73
CA LYS A 23 -7.77 1.51 0.41
C LYS A 23 -8.90 2.51 0.20
N LYS A 24 -9.73 2.72 1.20
CA LYS A 24 -10.82 3.67 1.07
C LYS A 24 -10.29 5.08 0.89
N TYR A 25 -9.23 5.43 1.59
CA TYR A 25 -8.65 6.76 1.48
C TYR A 25 -8.17 7.00 0.04
N LEU A 26 -7.47 6.02 -0.52
CA LEU A 26 -6.97 6.14 -1.89
C LEU A 26 -8.11 6.15 -2.89
N ASP A 27 -9.14 5.33 -2.66
CA ASP A 27 -10.30 5.31 -3.54
C ASP A 27 -11.00 6.66 -3.53
N ASP A 28 -11.16 7.26 -2.36
CA ASP A 28 -11.84 8.53 -2.25
C ASP A 28 -11.08 9.65 -2.94
N LYS A 29 -9.75 9.51 -3.02
CA LYS A 29 -8.93 10.51 -3.67
C LYS A 29 -8.73 10.23 -5.16
N GLY A 30 -9.29 9.14 -5.65
CA GLY A 30 -9.17 8.81 -7.06
C GLY A 30 -7.81 8.31 -7.46
N VAL A 31 -7.05 7.77 -6.51
CA VAL A 31 -5.70 7.29 -6.78
C VAL A 31 -5.76 5.80 -7.12
N GLU A 32 -5.10 5.42 -8.20
CA GLU A 32 -5.06 4.03 -8.59
C GLU A 32 -3.96 3.30 -7.87
N TYR A 33 -4.21 2.07 -7.48
CA TYR A 33 -3.23 1.26 -6.77
C TYR A 33 -3.52 -0.21 -7.02
N VAL A 34 -2.52 -1.04 -6.73
CA VAL A 34 -2.66 -2.49 -6.85
C VAL A 34 -2.65 -3.04 -5.44
N THR A 35 -3.52 -4.01 -5.16
CA THR A 35 -3.52 -4.64 -3.86
C THR A 35 -2.93 -6.03 -3.96
N LYS A 36 -2.17 -6.42 -2.93
CA LYS A 36 -1.61 -7.76 -2.84
C LYS A 36 -1.94 -8.31 -1.47
N ASP A 37 -2.50 -9.52 -1.42
CA ASP A 37 -2.90 -10.14 -0.17
C ASP A 37 -1.78 -11.08 0.25
N ILE A 38 -1.18 -10.82 1.41
CA ILE A 38 -0.05 -11.61 1.86
C ILE A 38 -0.47 -13.01 2.33
N PHE A 39 -1.77 -13.23 2.54
CA PHE A 39 -2.24 -14.55 2.90
C PHE A 39 -2.47 -15.39 1.65
N GLU A 40 -2.74 -14.76 0.51
CA GLU A 40 -2.95 -15.51 -0.71
C GLU A 40 -1.70 -15.62 -1.56
N SER A 41 -0.71 -14.78 -1.34
CA SER A 41 0.49 -14.78 -2.15
C SER A 41 1.71 -14.83 -1.26
N GLU A 42 2.46 -15.91 -1.35
CA GLU A 42 3.69 -16.02 -0.58
C GLU A 42 4.71 -15.02 -1.08
N ALA A 43 4.68 -14.70 -2.37
CA ALA A 43 5.60 -13.72 -2.90
C ALA A 43 5.35 -12.35 -2.28
N ALA A 44 4.09 -12.00 -2.08
CA ALA A 44 3.76 -10.74 -1.44
C ALA A 44 4.26 -10.71 0.01
N LEU A 45 4.10 -11.82 0.73
CA LEU A 45 4.58 -11.88 2.10
C LEU A 45 6.09 -11.73 2.16
N GLU A 46 6.80 -12.36 1.24
CA GLU A 46 8.25 -12.25 1.20
C GLU A 46 8.66 -10.82 0.88
N GLU A 47 7.94 -10.14 0.02
CA GLU A 47 8.27 -8.75 -0.31
C GLU A 47 8.13 -7.86 0.91
N VAL A 48 7.10 -8.08 1.71
CA VAL A 48 6.90 -7.29 2.93
C VAL A 48 8.04 -7.55 3.90
N LYS A 49 8.46 -8.81 4.04
CA LYS A 49 9.55 -9.13 4.95
C LYS A 49 10.87 -8.52 4.48
N GLU A 50 11.10 -8.54 3.18
CA GLU A 50 12.33 -7.97 2.65
C GLU A 50 12.38 -6.47 2.83
N LEU A 51 11.24 -5.81 2.90
CA LEU A 51 11.21 -4.38 3.15
C LEU A 51 11.42 -4.07 4.63
N GLY A 52 11.46 -5.10 5.48
CA GLY A 52 11.70 -4.89 6.90
C GLY A 52 10.45 -4.69 7.72
N PHE A 53 9.28 -4.97 7.16
CA PHE A 53 8.04 -4.80 7.88
C PHE A 53 7.49 -6.14 8.35
N SER A 54 6.78 -6.12 9.46
CA SER A 54 6.17 -7.32 9.99
C SER A 54 4.66 -7.20 10.15
N SER A 55 4.08 -6.14 9.63
CA SER A 55 2.64 -5.96 9.73
C SER A 55 2.15 -5.26 8.50
N VAL A 56 0.84 -5.31 8.27
CA VAL A 56 0.19 -4.66 7.14
C VAL A 56 -0.80 -3.64 7.69
N PRO A 57 -1.19 -2.66 6.90
CA PRO A 57 -0.89 -2.48 5.48
C PRO A 57 0.53 -1.99 5.26
N VAL A 58 1.12 -2.40 4.15
CA VAL A 58 2.41 -1.87 3.72
C VAL A 58 2.16 -1.23 2.37
N ILE A 59 2.60 -0.02 2.19
CA ILE A 59 2.38 0.72 0.97
C ILE A 59 3.72 1.01 0.32
N THR A 60 3.86 0.62 -0.93
CA THR A 60 5.06 0.93 -1.68
C THR A 60 4.68 1.84 -2.83
N ILE A 61 5.52 2.83 -3.08
CA ILE A 61 5.31 3.77 -4.15
C ILE A 61 6.61 3.82 -4.93
N GLU A 62 6.50 3.69 -6.24
CA GLU A 62 7.67 3.68 -7.08
C GLU A 62 8.47 4.95 -6.87
N GLY A 63 9.75 4.80 -6.58
CA GLY A 63 10.63 5.95 -6.38
C GLY A 63 10.60 6.55 -4.99
N GLN A 64 9.86 5.95 -4.06
CA GLN A 64 9.77 6.47 -2.70
C GLN A 64 9.94 5.34 -1.71
N GLU A 65 10.17 5.70 -0.46
CA GLU A 65 10.32 4.70 0.59
C GLU A 65 8.99 4.11 0.95
N ALA A 66 8.97 2.82 1.22
CA ALA A 66 7.75 2.15 1.66
C ALA A 66 7.46 2.51 3.12
N PHE A 67 6.19 2.42 3.49
CA PHE A 67 5.82 2.64 4.88
C PHE A 67 4.69 1.68 5.23
N ASN A 68 4.42 1.52 6.51
CA ASN A 68 3.34 0.63 6.92
C ASN A 68 2.39 1.36 7.86
N GLY A 69 1.19 0.79 7.99
CA GLY A 69 0.14 1.40 8.80
C GLY A 69 -0.65 2.41 8.00
N PHE A 70 -1.78 2.83 8.56
CA PHE A 70 -2.59 3.84 7.90
C PHE A 70 -1.99 5.20 8.22
N ARG A 71 -1.37 5.80 7.24
CA ARG A 71 -0.68 7.07 7.41
C ARG A 71 -1.26 8.09 6.45
N PRO A 72 -2.37 8.74 6.82
CA PRO A 72 -2.98 9.71 5.90
C PRO A 72 -2.07 10.88 5.56
N ASP A 73 -1.14 11.23 6.45
CA ASP A 73 -0.21 12.29 6.16
C ASP A 73 0.70 11.92 4.97
N LEU A 74 1.11 10.65 4.89
CA LEU A 74 1.92 10.22 3.78
C LEU A 74 1.09 9.95 2.54
N LEU A 75 -0.11 9.40 2.74
CA LEU A 75 -0.99 9.13 1.60
C LEU A 75 -1.42 10.41 0.93
N ASP A 76 -1.58 11.48 1.69
CA ASP A 76 -2.02 12.74 1.14
C ASP A 76 -1.00 13.32 0.17
N GLN A 77 0.24 12.93 0.30
CA GLN A 77 1.27 13.40 -0.62
C GLN A 77 1.19 12.74 -1.98
N LEU A 78 0.36 11.70 -2.10
CA LEU A 78 0.20 11.00 -3.37
C LEU A 78 -0.86 11.62 -4.26
N VAL A 79 -1.62 12.54 -3.78
CA VAL A 79 -2.74 13.13 -4.53
C VAL A 79 -2.52 14.60 -4.82
#